data_c2084543d04f93c3f748c60edd048696
#
_entry.id   c2084543d04f93c3f748c60edd048696
#
_cell.length_a   1.000
_cell.length_b   1.000
_cell.length_c   1.000
_cell.angle_alpha   90.00
_cell.angle_beta   90.00
_cell.angle_gamma   90.00
#
_symmetry.space_group_name_H-M   'P 1'
#
loop_
_entity.id
_entity.type
_entity.pdbx_description
1 polymer ?
#
loop_
_entity_poly.entity_id
_entity_poly.type
_entity_poly.pdbx_seq_one_letter_code
_entity_poly.pdbx_strand_id
1 'polypeptide(L)'
;MSKKILLGITGSIAASKSENLHSLLSKNNETVVFSTDEGLKYISEEFQNKNDIFHSWDQLDGSPHIEYARWADSIVIYPATANFISKYANGLADNLLLSTLLMFDKEIYVAPAMHEEMFMDNKIQSNIIDLSDNVIFCGPRYGNLDIGDKGLGRLIEPIEMFDILFNKKEKVIVTSGPTSEYLDDVRTITNKSSGKQGRAVAIELMSLGYDVVYIHSKTISPVAGAKNISFDTSKELQEAMNIESNGTKHLYMVAAVSDFIPEKVEGKMKRTEGNMTLNLSPNVDIVKEYKEKYKMINVISFSAQTNDDLNFEKINEKNSDFLVINNINDISFGSDTNKVTIINKK
;
A
#
# COMPACT_ATOMS: atom_id res chain seq x y z
N MET A 1 -18.14 18.69 12.74
CA MET A 1 -17.44 19.97 12.77
C MET A 1 -16.82 20.21 11.42
N SER A 2 -16.85 21.42 10.90
CA SER A 2 -16.13 21.82 9.67
C SER A 2 -14.63 21.67 9.90
N LYS A 3 -13.92 21.03 8.97
CA LYS A 3 -12.44 20.93 9.00
C LYS A 3 -11.82 22.08 8.21
N LYS A 4 -10.59 22.43 8.55
CA LYS A 4 -9.75 23.37 7.82
C LYS A 4 -8.77 22.57 6.95
N ILE A 5 -8.93 22.65 5.63
CA ILE A 5 -8.19 21.82 4.68
C ILE A 5 -7.36 22.71 3.77
N LEU A 6 -6.06 22.43 3.70
CA LEU A 6 -5.19 23.00 2.70
C LEU A 6 -5.09 22.03 1.53
N LEU A 7 -5.57 22.43 0.35
CA LEU A 7 -5.46 21.67 -0.89
C LEU A 7 -4.24 22.16 -1.67
N GLY A 8 -3.25 21.29 -1.83
CA GLY A 8 -2.04 21.53 -2.61
C GLY A 8 -2.15 20.94 -4.01
N ILE A 9 -1.86 21.74 -5.04
CA ILE A 9 -1.94 21.33 -6.45
C ILE A 9 -0.54 21.37 -7.07
N THR A 10 -0.12 20.28 -7.70
CA THR A 10 1.18 20.23 -8.39
C THR A 10 1.04 20.01 -9.90
N GLY A 11 2.10 20.25 -10.66
CA GLY A 11 2.10 20.31 -12.12
C GLY A 11 1.92 18.96 -12.81
N SER A 12 0.68 18.52 -12.93
CA SER A 12 0.26 17.32 -13.65
C SER A 12 -0.95 17.65 -14.52
N ILE A 13 -1.08 16.99 -15.67
CA ILE A 13 -2.28 17.04 -16.52
C ILE A 13 -3.55 16.71 -15.70
N ALA A 14 -3.41 15.81 -14.71
CA ALA A 14 -4.51 15.44 -13.83
C ALA A 14 -4.92 16.55 -12.83
N ALA A 15 -4.20 17.69 -12.77
CA ALA A 15 -4.51 18.79 -11.85
C ALA A 15 -5.89 19.42 -12.08
N SER A 16 -6.44 19.32 -13.30
CA SER A 16 -7.83 19.75 -13.58
C SER A 16 -8.87 19.05 -12.69
N LYS A 17 -8.59 17.83 -12.22
CA LYS A 17 -9.47 17.12 -11.28
C LYS A 17 -9.52 17.76 -9.88
N SER A 18 -8.54 18.60 -9.54
CA SER A 18 -8.49 19.31 -8.25
C SER A 18 -9.66 20.27 -8.08
N GLU A 19 -10.19 20.81 -9.17
CA GLU A 19 -11.36 21.68 -9.16
C GLU A 19 -12.60 20.94 -8.64
N ASN A 20 -12.80 19.70 -9.08
CA ASN A 20 -13.88 18.85 -8.60
C ASN A 20 -13.68 18.46 -7.13
N LEU A 21 -12.44 18.14 -6.73
CA LEU A 21 -12.14 17.83 -5.34
C LEU A 21 -12.39 19.07 -4.45
N HIS A 22 -11.90 20.25 -4.85
CA HIS A 22 -12.16 21.50 -4.14
C HIS A 22 -13.66 21.73 -3.96
N SER A 23 -14.46 21.53 -5.02
CA SER A 23 -15.91 21.68 -4.97
C SER A 23 -16.59 20.72 -3.97
N LEU A 24 -16.06 19.51 -3.82
CA LEU A 24 -16.54 18.55 -2.82
C LEU A 24 -16.14 18.97 -1.40
N LEU A 25 -14.89 19.39 -1.21
CA LEU A 25 -14.34 19.78 0.10
C LEU A 25 -15.05 21.03 0.64
N SER A 26 -15.20 22.05 -0.18
CA SER A 26 -15.71 23.38 0.22
C SER A 26 -17.18 23.40 0.57
N LYS A 27 -17.95 22.33 0.31
CA LYS A 27 -19.37 22.27 0.70
C LYS A 27 -19.58 22.35 2.21
N ASN A 28 -18.71 21.72 2.98
CA ASN A 28 -18.87 21.57 4.44
C ASN A 28 -17.59 21.88 5.23
N ASN A 29 -16.53 22.36 4.57
CA ASN A 29 -15.24 22.63 5.17
C ASN A 29 -14.69 23.98 4.72
N GLU A 30 -13.79 24.53 5.50
CA GLU A 30 -12.97 25.67 5.09
C GLU A 30 -11.79 25.14 4.26
N THR A 31 -11.68 25.57 3.00
CA THR A 31 -10.66 25.06 2.08
C THR A 31 -9.84 26.22 1.53
N VAL A 32 -8.51 26.14 1.66
CA VAL A 32 -7.55 27.06 1.06
C VAL A 32 -6.73 26.29 0.02
N VAL A 33 -6.44 26.93 -1.10
CA VAL A 33 -5.73 26.29 -2.21
C VAL A 33 -4.32 26.86 -2.34
N PHE A 34 -3.32 26.00 -2.24
CA PHE A 34 -1.94 26.30 -2.62
C PHE A 34 -1.60 25.57 -3.90
N SER A 35 -0.86 26.21 -4.80
CA SER A 35 -0.41 25.60 -6.04
C SER A 35 1.08 25.79 -6.24
N THR A 36 1.71 24.87 -6.96
CA THR A 36 3.00 25.19 -7.59
C THR A 36 2.74 25.98 -8.86
N ASP A 37 3.73 26.75 -9.35
CA ASP A 37 3.63 27.48 -10.62
C ASP A 37 3.27 26.56 -11.79
N GLU A 38 3.82 25.34 -11.78
CA GLU A 38 3.47 24.33 -12.78
C GLU A 38 2.03 23.82 -12.60
N GLY A 39 1.51 23.75 -11.37
CA GLY A 39 0.12 23.35 -11.09
C GLY A 39 -0.90 24.30 -11.68
N LEU A 40 -0.62 25.61 -11.63
CA LEU A 40 -1.50 26.65 -12.20
C LEU A 40 -1.78 26.46 -13.69
N LYS A 41 -0.84 25.89 -14.45
CA LYS A 41 -0.96 25.69 -15.90
C LYS A 41 -2.03 24.69 -16.31
N TYR A 42 -2.47 23.83 -15.38
CA TYR A 42 -3.38 22.71 -15.64
C TYR A 42 -4.74 22.85 -14.98
N ILE A 43 -5.01 23.95 -14.30
CA ILE A 43 -6.33 24.32 -13.76
C ILE A 43 -6.94 25.46 -14.57
N SER A 44 -8.26 25.49 -14.67
CA SER A 44 -8.97 26.44 -15.51
C SER A 44 -8.84 27.89 -15.00
N GLU A 45 -8.86 28.85 -15.92
CA GLU A 45 -8.92 30.27 -15.58
C GLU A 45 -10.16 30.60 -14.74
N GLU A 46 -11.27 29.92 -15.01
CA GLU A 46 -12.50 30.08 -14.25
C GLU A 46 -12.30 29.72 -12.78
N PHE A 47 -11.62 28.58 -12.51
CA PHE A 47 -11.31 28.16 -11.17
C PHE A 47 -10.35 29.13 -10.46
N GLN A 48 -9.32 29.60 -11.18
CA GLN A 48 -8.35 30.58 -10.66
C GLN A 48 -9.04 31.92 -10.31
N ASN A 49 -9.98 32.35 -11.11
CA ASN A 49 -10.69 33.64 -10.88
C ASN A 49 -11.73 33.58 -9.77
N LYS A 50 -12.26 32.38 -9.44
CA LYS A 50 -13.29 32.19 -8.43
C LYS A 50 -12.76 31.89 -7.04
N ASN A 51 -11.49 31.48 -6.94
CA ASN A 51 -10.90 31.00 -5.70
C ASN A 51 -9.58 31.70 -5.42
N ASP A 52 -9.29 31.94 -4.15
CA ASP A 52 -7.98 32.43 -3.72
C ASP A 52 -6.98 31.28 -3.80
N ILE A 53 -6.09 31.34 -4.82
CA ILE A 53 -5.04 30.36 -5.04
C ILE A 53 -3.69 30.99 -4.79
N PHE A 54 -2.98 30.47 -3.79
CA PHE A 54 -1.68 30.99 -3.41
C PHE A 54 -0.57 30.07 -3.98
N HIS A 55 0.37 30.67 -4.68
CA HIS A 55 1.51 29.94 -5.28
C HIS A 55 2.86 30.61 -4.99
N SER A 56 2.84 31.85 -4.51
CA SER A 56 4.01 32.65 -4.22
C SER A 56 3.91 33.32 -2.85
N TRP A 57 5.05 33.63 -2.25
CA TRP A 57 5.18 34.24 -0.92
C TRP A 57 4.61 35.67 -0.88
N ASP A 58 4.75 36.41 -1.96
CA ASP A 58 4.37 37.81 -2.10
C ASP A 58 2.86 38.05 -2.25
N GLN A 59 2.08 36.98 -2.37
CA GLN A 59 0.62 37.07 -2.39
C GLN A 59 -0.01 37.20 -0.99
N LEU A 60 0.77 36.97 0.05
CA LEU A 60 0.34 36.91 1.44
C LEU A 60 1.30 37.69 2.34
N ASP A 61 0.75 38.39 3.32
CA ASP A 61 1.54 39.08 4.33
C ASP A 61 2.10 38.10 5.38
N GLY A 62 3.16 38.49 6.06
CA GLY A 62 3.69 37.76 7.22
C GLY A 62 4.50 36.51 6.86
N SER A 63 4.18 35.39 7.51
CA SER A 63 4.82 34.08 7.32
C SER A 63 3.79 33.01 6.92
N PRO A 64 3.28 33.05 5.68
CA PRO A 64 2.12 32.25 5.28
C PRO A 64 2.33 30.74 5.45
N HIS A 65 3.52 30.19 5.23
CA HIS A 65 3.81 28.78 5.44
C HIS A 65 3.62 28.35 6.89
N ILE A 66 3.96 29.21 7.87
CA ILE A 66 3.76 28.93 9.30
C ILE A 66 2.28 29.09 9.65
N GLU A 67 1.67 30.15 9.18
CA GLU A 67 0.27 30.47 9.49
C GLU A 67 -0.68 29.40 8.96
N TYR A 68 -0.53 28.98 7.70
CA TYR A 68 -1.38 27.95 7.10
C TYR A 68 -1.05 26.55 7.59
N ALA A 69 0.19 26.23 7.95
CA ALA A 69 0.51 24.98 8.63
C ALA A 69 -0.18 24.87 10.00
N ARG A 70 -0.28 25.99 10.76
CA ARG A 70 -1.00 26.02 12.04
C ARG A 70 -2.52 26.07 11.87
N TRP A 71 -3.01 26.70 10.80
CA TRP A 71 -4.42 26.84 10.50
C TRP A 71 -5.04 25.52 10.07
N ALA A 72 -4.37 24.71 9.23
CA ALA A 72 -4.93 23.51 8.66
C ALA A 72 -5.11 22.38 9.70
N ASP A 73 -6.19 21.64 9.57
CA ASP A 73 -6.41 20.37 10.27
C ASP A 73 -5.85 19.20 9.49
N SER A 74 -5.82 19.32 8.15
CA SER A 74 -5.24 18.35 7.22
C SER A 74 -4.70 19.05 5.98
N ILE A 75 -3.62 18.51 5.39
CA ILE A 75 -3.12 18.95 4.09
C ILE A 75 -3.34 17.83 3.07
N VAL A 76 -3.83 18.19 1.89
CA VAL A 76 -4.15 17.26 0.80
C VAL A 76 -3.36 17.69 -0.43
N ILE A 77 -2.43 16.88 -0.91
CA ILE A 77 -1.70 17.10 -2.16
C ILE A 77 -2.36 16.28 -3.27
N TYR A 78 -3.05 16.98 -4.16
CA TYR A 78 -3.86 16.36 -5.19
C TYR A 78 -3.84 17.18 -6.50
N PRO A 79 -3.15 16.72 -7.53
CA PRO A 79 -2.24 15.59 -7.61
C PRO A 79 -0.86 15.87 -7.01
N ALA A 80 -0.08 14.80 -6.74
CA ALA A 80 1.33 14.87 -6.38
C ALA A 80 2.20 14.27 -7.48
N THR A 81 3.07 15.08 -8.10
CA THR A 81 4.01 14.61 -9.10
C THR A 81 5.23 13.94 -8.48
N ALA A 82 5.96 13.13 -9.26
CA ALA A 82 7.23 12.52 -8.85
C ALA A 82 8.24 13.57 -8.35
N ASN A 83 8.34 14.72 -9.05
CA ASN A 83 9.19 15.83 -8.65
C ASN A 83 8.82 16.37 -7.26
N PHE A 84 7.52 16.57 -7.01
CA PHE A 84 7.04 17.10 -5.74
C PHE A 84 7.30 16.12 -4.59
N ILE A 85 6.98 14.84 -4.78
CA ILE A 85 7.24 13.78 -3.78
C ILE A 85 8.74 13.70 -3.47
N SER A 86 9.59 13.72 -4.50
CA SER A 86 11.05 13.68 -4.32
C SER A 86 11.59 14.90 -3.57
N LYS A 87 11.10 16.09 -3.87
CA LYS A 87 11.49 17.31 -3.15
C LYS A 87 11.09 17.24 -1.68
N TYR A 88 9.86 16.83 -1.40
CA TYR A 88 9.36 16.72 -0.02
C TYR A 88 10.14 15.69 0.77
N ALA A 89 10.38 14.49 0.22
CA ALA A 89 11.16 13.44 0.88
C ALA A 89 12.60 13.85 1.22
N ASN A 90 13.17 14.76 0.44
CA ASN A 90 14.53 15.30 0.69
C ASN A 90 14.54 16.63 1.45
N GLY A 91 13.41 17.05 2.04
CA GLY A 91 13.34 18.26 2.87
C GLY A 91 13.54 19.56 2.11
N LEU A 92 13.29 19.60 0.79
CA LEU A 92 13.40 20.81 -0.01
C LEU A 92 12.21 21.75 0.24
N ALA A 93 12.48 23.04 0.40
CA ALA A 93 11.51 24.09 0.71
C ALA A 93 11.59 25.24 -0.32
N ASP A 94 11.64 24.90 -1.59
CA ASP A 94 11.85 25.86 -2.69
C ASP A 94 10.57 26.56 -3.17
N ASN A 95 9.43 26.25 -2.55
CA ASN A 95 8.15 26.93 -2.79
C ASN A 95 7.28 26.96 -1.53
N LEU A 96 6.22 27.75 -1.58
CA LEU A 96 5.31 27.97 -0.45
C LEU A 96 4.68 26.67 0.06
N LEU A 97 4.24 25.79 -0.86
CA LEU A 97 3.58 24.54 -0.51
C LEU A 97 4.53 23.57 0.22
N LEU A 98 5.76 23.37 -0.29
CA LEU A 98 6.77 22.51 0.35
C LEU A 98 7.18 23.05 1.73
N SER A 99 7.37 24.37 1.85
CA SER A 99 7.69 24.99 3.13
C SER A 99 6.57 24.82 4.16
N THR A 100 5.30 24.88 3.72
CA THR A 100 4.14 24.64 4.58
C THR A 100 4.11 23.19 5.05
N LEU A 101 4.39 22.21 4.16
CA LEU A 101 4.45 20.79 4.53
C LEU A 101 5.53 20.50 5.59
N LEU A 102 6.71 21.11 5.48
CA LEU A 102 7.79 20.91 6.45
C LEU A 102 7.48 21.47 7.84
N MET A 103 6.52 22.38 7.94
CA MET A 103 6.04 22.97 9.19
C MET A 103 4.82 22.26 9.79
N PHE A 104 4.23 21.31 9.04
CA PHE A 104 2.98 20.67 9.39
C PHE A 104 3.20 19.33 10.11
N ASP A 105 2.53 19.13 11.23
CA ASP A 105 2.71 18.00 12.15
C ASP A 105 1.49 17.09 12.30
N LYS A 106 0.47 17.27 11.43
CA LYS A 106 -0.74 16.46 11.45
C LYS A 106 -0.87 15.58 10.20
N GLU A 107 -2.08 15.11 9.87
CA GLU A 107 -2.31 14.18 8.74
C GLU A 107 -2.11 14.86 7.38
N ILE A 108 -1.16 14.34 6.60
CA ILE A 108 -0.89 14.74 5.22
C ILE A 108 -1.35 13.61 4.30
N TYR A 109 -2.19 13.97 3.33
CA TYR A 109 -2.69 13.05 2.32
C TYR A 109 -2.07 13.39 0.98
N VAL A 110 -1.48 12.42 0.32
CA VAL A 110 -0.78 12.61 -0.95
C VAL A 110 -1.33 11.66 -2.00
N ALA A 111 -1.83 12.19 -3.11
CA ALA A 111 -2.36 11.43 -4.24
C ALA A 111 -1.37 11.45 -5.41
N PRO A 112 -0.54 10.42 -5.62
CA PRO A 112 0.42 10.36 -6.70
C PRO A 112 -0.26 10.35 -8.07
N ALA A 113 0.35 11.09 -9.03
CA ALA A 113 -0.07 11.09 -10.43
C ALA A 113 1.16 11.22 -11.33
N MET A 114 1.51 10.15 -12.03
CA MET A 114 2.65 10.07 -12.92
C MET A 114 2.53 8.84 -13.82
N HIS A 115 3.40 8.73 -14.82
CA HIS A 115 3.47 7.52 -15.65
C HIS A 115 3.96 6.30 -14.82
N GLU A 116 3.60 5.06 -15.23
CA GLU A 116 3.92 3.85 -14.46
C GLU A 116 5.42 3.67 -14.24
N GLU A 117 6.23 3.89 -15.28
CA GLU A 117 7.68 3.77 -15.19
C GLU A 117 8.28 4.74 -14.17
N MET A 118 7.72 5.95 -14.06
CA MET A 118 8.13 6.91 -13.03
C MET A 118 7.71 6.44 -11.65
N PHE A 119 6.47 5.95 -11.50
CA PHE A 119 5.98 5.46 -10.21
C PHE A 119 6.77 4.24 -9.74
N MET A 120 7.11 3.32 -10.65
CA MET A 120 7.87 2.10 -10.35
C MET A 120 9.38 2.33 -10.21
N ASP A 121 9.88 3.54 -10.50
CA ASP A 121 11.29 3.87 -10.32
C ASP A 121 11.72 3.72 -8.85
N ASN A 122 12.86 3.07 -8.63
CA ASN A 122 13.36 2.75 -7.29
C ASN A 122 13.54 3.99 -6.40
N LYS A 123 13.90 5.15 -6.95
CA LYS A 123 14.06 6.38 -6.18
C LYS A 123 12.73 6.95 -5.74
N ILE A 124 11.72 6.89 -6.61
CA ILE A 124 10.36 7.32 -6.26
C ILE A 124 9.76 6.39 -5.21
N GLN A 125 9.91 5.07 -5.37
CA GLN A 125 9.46 4.09 -4.37
C GLN A 125 10.17 4.30 -3.02
N SER A 126 11.48 4.55 -3.00
CA SER A 126 12.22 4.85 -1.77
C SER A 126 11.69 6.12 -1.11
N ASN A 127 11.52 7.21 -1.87
CA ASN A 127 11.00 8.48 -1.34
C ASN A 127 9.59 8.32 -0.71
N ILE A 128 8.73 7.51 -1.33
CA ILE A 128 7.39 7.24 -0.78
C ILE A 128 7.49 6.43 0.51
N ILE A 129 8.38 5.44 0.57
CA ILE A 129 8.61 4.64 1.78
C ILE A 129 9.12 5.53 2.91
N ASP A 130 10.10 6.40 2.64
CA ASP A 130 10.69 7.30 3.64
C ASP A 130 9.65 8.29 4.21
N LEU A 131 8.64 8.66 3.42
CA LEU A 131 7.55 9.54 3.86
C LEU A 131 6.40 8.78 4.56
N SER A 132 6.30 7.46 4.45
CA SER A 132 5.11 6.68 4.85
C SER A 132 4.78 6.72 6.34
N ASP A 133 5.73 7.12 7.20
CA ASP A 133 5.47 7.27 8.64
C ASP A 133 4.60 8.50 8.96
N ASN A 134 4.63 9.53 8.09
CA ASN A 134 3.97 10.81 8.31
C ASN A 134 2.94 11.17 7.24
N VAL A 135 2.89 10.42 6.15
CA VAL A 135 2.08 10.71 4.96
C VAL A 135 1.19 9.52 4.61
N ILE A 136 -0.08 9.81 4.39
CA ILE A 136 -1.05 8.84 3.88
C ILE A 136 -1.08 8.94 2.35
N PHE A 137 -0.52 7.95 1.67
CA PHE A 137 -0.56 7.89 0.22
C PHE A 137 -1.91 7.33 -0.27
N CYS A 138 -2.57 8.06 -1.16
CA CYS A 138 -3.89 7.77 -1.70
C CYS A 138 -3.78 7.43 -3.19
N GLY A 139 -3.73 6.17 -3.54
CA GLY A 139 -3.42 5.70 -4.89
C GLY A 139 -1.90 5.54 -5.12
N PRO A 140 -1.45 5.52 -6.40
CA PRO A 140 -2.23 5.71 -7.63
C PRO A 140 -3.10 4.50 -8.01
N ARG A 141 -4.00 4.67 -8.99
CA ARG A 141 -4.81 3.63 -9.58
C ARG A 141 -4.17 3.06 -10.85
N TYR A 142 -4.48 1.80 -11.14
CA TYR A 142 -4.27 1.25 -12.48
C TYR A 142 -5.36 1.77 -13.44
N GLY A 143 -4.98 2.21 -14.62
CA GLY A 143 -5.93 2.71 -15.60
C GLY A 143 -5.27 3.37 -16.81
N ASN A 144 -6.09 4.10 -17.59
CA ASN A 144 -5.57 4.86 -18.71
C ASN A 144 -4.69 6.01 -18.20
N LEU A 145 -3.49 6.08 -18.73
CA LEU A 145 -2.51 7.14 -18.53
C LEU A 145 -2.53 8.11 -19.70
N ASP A 146 -1.68 9.12 -19.65
CA ASP A 146 -1.46 10.00 -20.81
C ASP A 146 -0.89 9.20 -21.99
N ILE A 147 -1.02 9.75 -23.20
CA ILE A 147 -0.58 9.16 -24.50
C ILE A 147 -1.20 7.79 -24.86
N GLY A 148 -2.27 7.36 -24.15
CA GLY A 148 -3.02 6.14 -24.47
C GLY A 148 -2.52 4.87 -23.81
N ASP A 149 -1.49 4.94 -22.98
CA ASP A 149 -0.99 3.81 -22.23
C ASP A 149 -1.93 3.40 -21.07
N LYS A 150 -1.73 2.19 -20.57
CA LYS A 150 -2.39 1.69 -19.35
C LYS A 150 -1.34 1.23 -18.35
N GLY A 151 -1.50 1.68 -17.12
CA GLY A 151 -0.55 1.34 -16.07
C GLY A 151 -0.95 1.86 -14.71
N LEU A 152 -0.09 1.59 -13.72
CA LEU A 152 -0.23 2.04 -12.34
C LEU A 152 0.40 3.44 -12.21
N GLY A 153 -0.42 4.48 -12.20
CA GLY A 153 0.08 5.87 -12.11
C GLY A 153 -1.04 6.89 -12.21
N ARG A 154 -2.26 6.41 -12.51
CA ARG A 154 -3.44 7.25 -12.65
C ARG A 154 -3.85 7.84 -11.30
N LEU A 155 -4.11 9.15 -11.28
CA LEU A 155 -4.68 9.82 -10.12
C LEU A 155 -6.02 9.19 -9.71
N ILE A 156 -6.23 8.96 -8.41
CA ILE A 156 -7.54 8.54 -7.89
C ILE A 156 -8.61 9.59 -8.20
N GLU A 157 -9.87 9.18 -8.23
CA GLU A 157 -10.96 10.11 -8.53
C GLU A 157 -11.25 11.06 -7.33
N PRO A 158 -11.74 12.30 -7.58
CA PRO A 158 -12.03 13.26 -6.52
C PRO A 158 -12.95 12.73 -5.43
N ILE A 159 -13.96 11.94 -5.81
CA ILE A 159 -14.90 11.35 -4.85
C ILE A 159 -14.22 10.28 -3.97
N GLU A 160 -13.30 9.49 -4.51
CA GLU A 160 -12.53 8.52 -3.76
C GLU A 160 -11.60 9.22 -2.74
N MET A 161 -10.94 10.31 -3.17
CA MET A 161 -10.12 11.13 -2.28
C MET A 161 -10.95 11.73 -1.14
N PHE A 162 -12.15 12.25 -1.45
CA PHE A 162 -13.07 12.74 -0.46
C PHE A 162 -13.49 11.66 0.55
N ASP A 163 -13.78 10.45 0.06
CA ASP A 163 -14.13 9.31 0.93
C ASP A 163 -12.97 8.91 1.85
N ILE A 164 -11.73 8.94 1.37
CA ILE A 164 -10.55 8.65 2.19
C ILE A 164 -10.40 9.69 3.32
N LEU A 165 -10.61 10.97 3.03
CA LEU A 165 -10.45 12.07 3.99
C LEU A 165 -11.47 12.03 5.13
N PHE A 166 -12.70 11.61 4.84
CA PHE A 166 -13.82 11.72 5.80
C PHE A 166 -14.36 10.38 6.29
N ASN A 167 -14.15 9.31 5.53
CA ASN A 167 -14.60 7.96 5.85
C ASN A 167 -13.37 7.07 6.10
N LYS A 168 -12.73 7.22 7.27
CA LYS A 168 -11.53 6.45 7.64
C LYS A 168 -11.75 4.96 7.38
N LYS A 169 -10.97 4.39 6.48
CA LYS A 169 -11.07 2.98 6.10
C LYS A 169 -10.52 2.07 7.19
N GLU A 170 -10.97 0.84 7.16
CA GLU A 170 -10.59 -0.16 8.13
C GLU A 170 -9.14 -0.60 7.95
N LYS A 171 -8.49 -0.94 9.06
CA LYS A 171 -7.15 -1.54 9.04
C LYS A 171 -7.24 -2.97 8.51
N VAL A 172 -6.33 -3.29 7.58
CA VAL A 172 -6.22 -4.61 6.97
C VAL A 172 -4.78 -5.10 6.98
N ILE A 173 -4.59 -6.40 7.11
CA ILE A 173 -3.29 -7.06 6.98
C ILE A 173 -3.24 -7.79 5.64
N VAL A 174 -2.15 -7.63 4.91
CA VAL A 174 -1.85 -8.41 3.69
C VAL A 174 -0.50 -9.08 3.87
N THR A 175 -0.46 -10.41 3.79
CA THR A 175 0.79 -11.17 3.84
C THR A 175 1.28 -11.52 2.43
N SER A 176 2.60 -11.61 2.20
CA SER A 176 3.14 -11.80 0.85
C SER A 176 4.49 -12.50 0.83
N GLY A 177 4.69 -13.33 -0.17
CA GLY A 177 5.95 -14.04 -0.40
C GLY A 177 6.07 -15.36 0.37
N PRO A 178 7.18 -16.10 0.19
CA PRO A 178 7.38 -17.38 0.82
C PRO A 178 7.97 -17.26 2.22
N THR A 179 7.69 -18.21 3.10
CA THR A 179 8.51 -18.45 4.30
C THR A 179 9.75 -19.24 3.94
N SER A 180 10.80 -19.09 4.73
CA SER A 180 12.08 -19.78 4.61
C SER A 180 12.42 -20.48 5.93
N GLU A 181 12.37 -21.79 5.96
CA GLU A 181 12.65 -22.56 7.17
C GLU A 181 14.11 -23.05 7.15
N TYR A 182 14.87 -22.70 8.18
CA TYR A 182 16.31 -22.95 8.24
C TYR A 182 16.66 -24.41 8.48
N LEU A 183 17.46 -25.00 7.58
CA LEU A 183 18.11 -26.29 7.78
C LEU A 183 19.36 -26.15 8.66
N ASP A 184 20.12 -25.11 8.38
CA ASP A 184 21.33 -24.71 9.11
C ASP A 184 21.50 -23.19 9.01
N ASP A 185 22.61 -22.61 9.46
CA ASP A 185 22.86 -21.17 9.39
C ASP A 185 23.05 -20.63 7.97
N VAL A 186 23.06 -21.48 6.95
CA VAL A 186 23.33 -21.12 5.55
C VAL A 186 22.22 -21.55 4.59
N ARG A 187 21.51 -22.66 4.89
CA ARG A 187 20.55 -23.28 3.98
C ARG A 187 19.14 -23.22 4.53
N THR A 188 18.18 -23.01 3.62
CA THR A 188 16.74 -22.96 3.93
C THR A 188 15.93 -23.86 3.01
N ILE A 189 14.77 -24.29 3.47
CA ILE A 189 13.66 -24.79 2.64
C ILE A 189 12.67 -23.65 2.46
N THR A 190 12.26 -23.41 1.22
CA THR A 190 11.33 -22.30 0.89
C THR A 190 10.41 -22.70 -0.26
N ASN A 191 9.26 -22.03 -0.36
CA ASN A 191 8.30 -22.20 -1.44
C ASN A 191 8.64 -21.30 -2.63
N LYS A 192 8.24 -21.72 -3.84
CA LYS A 192 8.36 -20.90 -5.05
C LYS A 192 7.22 -19.87 -5.09
N SER A 193 7.38 -18.76 -4.41
CA SER A 193 6.41 -17.65 -4.46
C SER A 193 7.12 -16.35 -4.83
N SER A 194 6.60 -15.65 -5.82
CA SER A 194 7.12 -14.35 -6.26
C SER A 194 6.61 -13.17 -5.44
N GLY A 195 5.59 -13.37 -4.59
CA GLY A 195 4.94 -12.31 -3.83
C GLY A 195 4.11 -11.32 -4.66
N LYS A 196 4.11 -11.41 -5.99
CA LYS A 196 3.42 -10.46 -6.88
C LYS A 196 1.93 -10.31 -6.55
N GLN A 197 1.23 -11.41 -6.27
CA GLN A 197 -0.20 -11.38 -5.96
C GLN A 197 -0.49 -10.64 -4.65
N GLY A 198 0.27 -10.92 -3.57
CA GLY A 198 0.11 -10.21 -2.30
C GLY A 198 0.43 -8.73 -2.42
N ARG A 199 1.48 -8.39 -3.20
CA ARG A 199 1.84 -7.01 -3.49
C ARG A 199 0.73 -6.28 -4.25
N ALA A 200 0.14 -6.90 -5.27
CA ALA A 200 -0.97 -6.31 -6.03
C ALA A 200 -2.23 -6.08 -5.16
N VAL A 201 -2.57 -7.05 -4.29
CA VAL A 201 -3.68 -6.91 -3.32
C VAL A 201 -3.42 -5.74 -2.36
N ALA A 202 -2.20 -5.60 -1.83
CA ALA A 202 -1.86 -4.51 -0.92
C ALA A 202 -1.98 -3.14 -1.61
N ILE A 203 -1.45 -2.99 -2.82
CA ILE A 203 -1.53 -1.76 -3.61
C ILE A 203 -3.00 -1.39 -3.89
N GLU A 204 -3.81 -2.35 -4.30
CA GLU A 204 -5.23 -2.06 -4.60
C GLU A 204 -6.01 -1.68 -3.35
N LEU A 205 -5.80 -2.35 -2.22
CA LEU A 205 -6.45 -1.99 -0.95
C LEU A 205 -6.03 -0.59 -0.48
N MET A 206 -4.75 -0.23 -0.61
CA MET A 206 -4.30 1.14 -0.33
C MET A 206 -5.00 2.14 -1.25
N SER A 207 -5.07 1.85 -2.54
CA SER A 207 -5.74 2.74 -3.49
C SER A 207 -7.22 2.94 -3.16
N LEU A 208 -7.85 1.95 -2.53
CA LEU A 208 -9.20 2.02 -1.98
C LEU A 208 -9.27 2.76 -0.62
N GLY A 209 -8.13 3.23 -0.10
CA GLY A 209 -8.03 4.00 1.14
C GLY A 209 -8.01 3.17 2.42
N TYR A 210 -7.82 1.84 2.34
CA TYR A 210 -7.61 1.02 3.54
C TYR A 210 -6.26 1.35 4.19
N ASP A 211 -6.21 1.23 5.53
CA ASP A 211 -4.98 1.28 6.30
C ASP A 211 -4.29 -0.09 6.21
N VAL A 212 -3.32 -0.20 5.30
CA VAL A 212 -2.70 -1.49 4.94
C VAL A 212 -1.42 -1.73 5.73
N VAL A 213 -1.40 -2.83 6.49
CA VAL A 213 -0.18 -3.44 7.03
C VAL A 213 0.27 -4.54 6.07
N TYR A 214 1.39 -4.34 5.40
CA TYR A 214 1.97 -5.27 4.45
C TYR A 214 3.09 -6.09 5.11
N ILE A 215 2.80 -7.35 5.42
CA ILE A 215 3.74 -8.28 6.05
C ILE A 215 4.34 -9.16 4.94
N HIS A 216 5.61 -8.97 4.62
CA HIS A 216 6.21 -9.56 3.43
C HIS A 216 7.50 -10.32 3.72
N SER A 217 7.78 -11.36 2.93
CA SER A 217 9.09 -12.03 2.98
C SER A 217 10.22 -11.04 2.70
N LYS A 218 11.37 -11.22 3.34
CA LYS A 218 12.59 -10.41 3.09
C LYS A 218 13.03 -10.40 1.63
N THR A 219 12.61 -11.41 0.85
CA THR A 219 12.92 -11.51 -0.58
C THR A 219 11.99 -10.66 -1.47
N ILE A 220 10.94 -10.09 -0.90
CA ILE A 220 9.92 -9.32 -1.62
C ILE A 220 10.08 -7.84 -1.29
N SER A 221 10.00 -7.01 -2.32
CA SER A 221 10.08 -5.55 -2.14
C SER A 221 8.90 -5.02 -1.32
N PRO A 222 9.13 -4.04 -0.43
CA PRO A 222 8.08 -3.38 0.31
C PRO A 222 7.09 -2.68 -0.62
N VAL A 223 5.92 -2.35 -0.11
CA VAL A 223 4.91 -1.56 -0.81
C VAL A 223 4.94 -0.13 -0.28
N ALA A 224 5.23 0.81 -1.16
CA ALA A 224 5.25 2.23 -0.82
C ALA A 224 3.87 2.69 -0.32
N GLY A 225 3.86 3.42 0.80
CA GLY A 225 2.63 3.91 1.42
C GLY A 225 1.92 2.93 2.37
N ALA A 226 2.35 1.67 2.46
CA ALA A 226 1.88 0.73 3.47
C ALA A 226 2.81 0.70 4.69
N LYS A 227 2.30 0.30 5.84
CA LYS A 227 3.17 -0.12 6.96
C LYS A 227 3.81 -1.45 6.60
N ASN A 228 5.12 -1.46 6.34
CA ASN A 228 5.86 -2.64 5.92
C ASN A 228 6.50 -3.36 7.10
N ILE A 229 6.31 -4.69 7.18
CA ILE A 229 6.95 -5.56 8.17
C ILE A 229 7.53 -6.76 7.42
N SER A 230 8.83 -6.99 7.54
CA SER A 230 9.46 -8.13 6.87
C SER A 230 9.53 -9.34 7.79
N PHE A 231 9.39 -10.54 7.19
CA PHE A 231 9.59 -11.83 7.85
C PHE A 231 10.50 -12.74 7.02
N ASP A 232 11.06 -13.74 7.68
CA ASP A 232 11.81 -14.82 7.06
C ASP A 232 11.10 -16.16 7.27
N THR A 233 10.84 -16.50 8.53
CA THR A 233 10.26 -17.79 8.91
C THR A 233 8.72 -17.71 9.10
N SER A 234 8.07 -18.87 9.11
CA SER A 234 6.64 -18.98 9.44
C SER A 234 6.33 -18.46 10.84
N LYS A 235 7.25 -18.64 11.79
CA LYS A 235 7.13 -18.14 13.16
C LYS A 235 7.14 -16.61 13.20
N GLU A 236 8.10 -15.96 12.50
CA GLU A 236 8.17 -14.50 12.41
C GLU A 236 6.93 -13.91 11.74
N LEU A 237 6.40 -14.57 10.68
CA LEU A 237 5.15 -14.19 10.05
C LEU A 237 3.98 -14.21 11.05
N GLN A 238 3.84 -15.30 11.81
CA GLN A 238 2.78 -15.45 12.80
C GLN A 238 2.89 -14.41 13.92
N GLU A 239 4.09 -14.13 14.40
CA GLU A 239 4.35 -13.09 15.40
C GLU A 239 3.96 -11.71 14.88
N ALA A 240 4.37 -11.34 13.67
CA ALA A 240 4.02 -10.07 13.04
C ALA A 240 2.50 -9.92 12.87
N MET A 241 1.80 -10.95 12.40
CA MET A 241 0.34 -10.96 12.30
C MET A 241 -0.33 -10.77 13.65
N ASN A 242 0.16 -11.43 14.70
CA ASN A 242 -0.38 -11.30 16.05
C ASN A 242 -0.21 -9.88 16.62
N ILE A 243 0.96 -9.26 16.43
CA ILE A 243 1.23 -7.88 16.88
C ILE A 243 0.27 -6.90 16.21
N GLU A 244 0.02 -7.09 14.91
CA GLU A 244 -0.81 -6.17 14.12
C GLU A 244 -2.31 -6.46 14.18
N SER A 245 -2.74 -7.49 14.89
CA SER A 245 -4.17 -7.91 14.94
C SER A 245 -5.10 -6.85 15.56
N ASN A 246 -4.59 -6.00 16.45
CA ASN A 246 -5.42 -4.97 17.11
C ASN A 246 -5.95 -3.95 16.09
N GLY A 247 -7.26 -3.76 16.06
CA GLY A 247 -7.96 -2.88 15.13
C GLY A 247 -8.09 -3.41 13.70
N THR A 248 -7.48 -4.56 13.39
CA THR A 248 -7.58 -5.20 12.07
C THR A 248 -8.99 -5.77 11.83
N LYS A 249 -9.54 -5.54 10.65
CA LYS A 249 -10.84 -6.06 10.20
C LYS A 249 -10.73 -7.22 9.24
N HIS A 250 -9.72 -7.18 8.36
CA HIS A 250 -9.52 -8.19 7.33
C HIS A 250 -8.06 -8.64 7.31
N LEU A 251 -7.85 -9.95 7.17
CA LEU A 251 -6.56 -10.56 6.88
C LEU A 251 -6.60 -11.20 5.49
N TYR A 252 -5.73 -10.73 4.59
CA TYR A 252 -5.48 -11.35 3.29
C TYR A 252 -4.22 -12.22 3.41
N MET A 253 -4.43 -13.53 3.59
CA MET A 253 -3.34 -14.49 3.77
C MET A 253 -2.84 -15.01 2.42
N VAL A 254 -1.97 -14.23 1.78
CA VAL A 254 -1.43 -14.51 0.42
C VAL A 254 -0.03 -15.14 0.49
N ALA A 255 0.65 -15.05 1.63
CA ALA A 255 1.97 -15.66 1.83
C ALA A 255 1.93 -17.17 1.62
N ALA A 256 2.98 -17.70 1.00
CA ALA A 256 3.19 -19.13 0.82
C ALA A 256 3.95 -19.71 2.02
N VAL A 257 3.20 -20.17 3.01
CA VAL A 257 3.75 -20.76 4.24
C VAL A 257 4.22 -22.18 3.97
N SER A 258 5.35 -22.57 4.55
CA SER A 258 5.83 -23.96 4.51
C SER A 258 4.95 -24.85 5.38
N ASP A 259 4.49 -25.97 4.82
CA ASP A 259 3.73 -27.01 5.54
C ASP A 259 4.61 -27.83 6.50
N PHE A 260 5.94 -27.76 6.33
CA PHE A 260 6.90 -28.52 7.11
C PHE A 260 8.05 -27.63 7.60
N ILE A 261 8.52 -27.91 8.81
CA ILE A 261 9.66 -27.26 9.45
C ILE A 261 10.78 -28.32 9.63
N PRO A 262 11.99 -28.05 9.14
CA PRO A 262 13.14 -28.91 9.38
C PRO A 262 13.66 -28.77 10.82
N GLU A 263 14.26 -29.84 11.32
CA GLU A 263 15.09 -29.76 12.52
C GLU A 263 16.37 -28.97 12.21
N LYS A 264 16.50 -27.75 12.76
CA LYS A 264 17.63 -26.86 12.49
C LYS A 264 18.90 -27.41 13.15
N VAL A 265 19.97 -27.53 12.36
CA VAL A 265 21.32 -27.88 12.81
C VAL A 265 22.10 -26.59 13.08
N GLU A 266 22.76 -26.48 14.24
CA GLU A 266 23.65 -25.35 14.54
C GLU A 266 24.92 -25.38 13.67
N GLY A 267 25.31 -24.20 13.19
CA GLY A 267 26.42 -24.03 12.26
C GLY A 267 26.09 -24.51 10.84
N LYS A 268 27.11 -24.60 10.02
CA LYS A 268 26.99 -25.09 8.63
C LYS A 268 27.12 -26.59 8.58
N MET A 269 26.11 -27.30 8.08
CA MET A 269 26.20 -28.75 7.82
C MET A 269 27.39 -29.09 6.90
N LYS A 270 28.25 -30.03 7.32
CA LYS A 270 29.39 -30.47 6.54
C LYS A 270 28.89 -31.35 5.40
N ARG A 271 29.62 -31.31 4.28
CA ARG A 271 29.40 -32.24 3.17
C ARG A 271 29.78 -33.65 3.64
N THR A 272 28.84 -34.58 3.51
CA THR A 272 29.05 -36.01 3.76
C THR A 272 29.21 -36.78 2.44
N GLU A 273 29.91 -37.89 2.47
CA GLU A 273 29.91 -38.86 1.36
C GLU A 273 28.65 -39.73 1.52
N GLY A 274 27.73 -39.64 0.55
CA GLY A 274 26.49 -40.41 0.51
C GLY A 274 25.21 -39.57 0.73
N ASN A 275 24.10 -40.28 0.90
CA ASN A 275 22.77 -39.66 1.07
C ASN A 275 22.62 -39.05 2.45
N MET A 276 21.90 -37.91 2.50
CA MET A 276 21.50 -37.24 3.74
C MET A 276 19.99 -37.34 3.88
N THR A 277 19.53 -37.67 5.08
CA THR A 277 18.09 -37.63 5.43
C THR A 277 17.80 -36.36 6.22
N LEU A 278 16.73 -35.68 5.85
CA LEU A 278 16.20 -34.51 6.57
C LEU A 278 14.97 -34.93 7.35
N ASN A 279 14.94 -34.61 8.64
CA ASN A 279 13.75 -34.76 9.45
C ASN A 279 12.90 -33.48 9.33
N LEU A 280 11.65 -33.66 8.91
CA LEU A 280 10.69 -32.58 8.72
C LEU A 280 9.50 -32.82 9.66
N SER A 281 9.17 -31.85 10.49
CA SER A 281 7.96 -31.86 11.33
C SER A 281 6.83 -31.05 10.66
N PRO A 282 5.57 -31.46 10.76
CA PRO A 282 4.45 -30.65 10.31
C PRO A 282 4.46 -29.26 10.96
N ASN A 283 4.24 -28.23 10.16
CA ASN A 283 4.05 -26.88 10.67
C ASN A 283 2.62 -26.69 11.16
N VAL A 284 2.40 -25.71 12.03
CA VAL A 284 1.06 -25.32 12.45
C VAL A 284 0.30 -24.63 11.30
N ASP A 285 -1.00 -24.83 11.21
CA ASP A 285 -1.82 -24.04 10.28
C ASP A 285 -2.03 -22.63 10.87
N ILE A 286 -1.17 -21.69 10.46
CA ILE A 286 -1.17 -20.30 10.93
C ILE A 286 -2.52 -19.62 10.68
N VAL A 287 -3.18 -19.91 9.55
CA VAL A 287 -4.50 -19.35 9.20
C VAL A 287 -5.56 -19.77 10.19
N LYS A 288 -5.61 -21.08 10.44
CA LYS A 288 -6.58 -21.67 11.37
C LYS A 288 -6.39 -21.14 12.80
N GLU A 289 -5.14 -21.18 13.31
CA GLU A 289 -4.83 -20.65 14.65
C GLU A 289 -5.16 -19.16 14.78
N TYR A 290 -4.83 -18.37 13.75
CA TYR A 290 -5.15 -16.94 13.74
C TYR A 290 -6.65 -16.69 13.79
N LYS A 291 -7.45 -17.39 12.98
CA LYS A 291 -8.91 -17.24 12.97
C LYS A 291 -9.56 -17.72 14.26
N GLU A 292 -9.07 -18.78 14.88
CA GLU A 292 -9.56 -19.27 16.18
C GLU A 292 -9.32 -18.24 17.29
N LYS A 293 -8.16 -17.56 17.26
CA LYS A 293 -7.78 -16.52 18.21
C LYS A 293 -8.53 -15.20 17.98
N TYR A 294 -8.69 -14.79 16.72
CA TYR A 294 -9.26 -13.50 16.33
C TYR A 294 -10.56 -13.68 15.53
N LYS A 295 -11.59 -14.21 16.18
CA LYS A 295 -12.87 -14.61 15.56
C LYS A 295 -13.58 -13.50 14.77
N MET A 296 -13.38 -12.23 15.16
CA MET A 296 -14.03 -11.06 14.54
C MET A 296 -13.29 -10.55 13.29
N ILE A 297 -12.07 -11.02 13.03
CA ILE A 297 -11.33 -10.67 11.83
C ILE A 297 -11.79 -11.56 10.67
N ASN A 298 -12.16 -10.96 9.55
CA ASN A 298 -12.46 -11.72 8.33
C ASN A 298 -11.14 -12.19 7.70
N VAL A 299 -11.05 -13.50 7.47
CA VAL A 299 -9.86 -14.13 6.90
C VAL A 299 -10.12 -14.52 5.45
N ILE A 300 -9.35 -13.96 4.55
CA ILE A 300 -9.31 -14.28 3.13
C ILE A 300 -8.03 -15.09 2.89
N SER A 301 -8.15 -16.41 2.72
CA SER A 301 -7.02 -17.28 2.46
C SER A 301 -6.83 -17.54 0.96
N PHE A 302 -5.59 -17.83 0.58
CA PHE A 302 -5.21 -18.15 -0.79
C PHE A 302 -4.72 -19.59 -0.86
N SER A 303 -5.09 -20.31 -1.94
CA SER A 303 -4.70 -21.70 -2.16
C SER A 303 -4.28 -21.91 -3.60
N ALA A 304 -3.01 -22.27 -3.79
CA ALA A 304 -2.51 -22.75 -5.07
C ALA A 304 -2.86 -24.25 -5.19
N GLN A 305 -3.50 -24.64 -6.29
CA GLN A 305 -3.90 -26.02 -6.54
C GLN A 305 -3.38 -26.51 -7.88
N THR A 306 -3.07 -27.79 -7.97
CA THR A 306 -2.57 -28.46 -9.19
C THR A 306 -3.67 -29.19 -9.96
N ASN A 307 -4.85 -29.35 -9.36
CA ASN A 307 -5.96 -30.14 -9.91
C ASN A 307 -7.07 -29.20 -10.39
N ASP A 308 -7.78 -29.62 -11.45
CA ASP A 308 -8.95 -28.92 -11.98
C ASP A 308 -10.20 -29.04 -11.07
N ASP A 309 -10.21 -30.05 -10.18
CA ASP A 309 -11.25 -30.21 -9.18
C ASP A 309 -11.01 -29.23 -8.02
N LEU A 310 -11.82 -28.17 -7.96
CA LEU A 310 -11.75 -27.18 -6.89
C LEU A 310 -12.10 -27.84 -5.55
N ASN A 311 -11.10 -27.94 -4.66
CA ASN A 311 -11.35 -28.44 -3.32
C ASN A 311 -11.99 -27.35 -2.44
N PHE A 312 -13.33 -27.37 -2.39
CA PHE A 312 -14.13 -26.44 -1.58
C PHE A 312 -14.06 -26.75 -0.07
N GLU A 313 -13.62 -27.94 0.34
CA GLU A 313 -13.50 -28.31 1.75
C GLU A 313 -12.38 -27.54 2.45
N LYS A 314 -11.37 -27.10 1.73
CA LYS A 314 -10.25 -26.32 2.27
C LYS A 314 -10.68 -25.03 2.99
N ILE A 315 -11.81 -24.44 2.63
CA ILE A 315 -12.31 -23.25 3.33
C ILE A 315 -12.70 -23.59 4.79
N ASN A 316 -13.26 -24.79 5.01
CA ASN A 316 -13.62 -25.28 6.33
C ASN A 316 -12.38 -25.73 7.12
N GLU A 317 -11.44 -26.44 6.47
CA GLU A 317 -10.19 -26.88 7.08
C GLU A 317 -9.39 -25.70 7.64
N LYS A 318 -9.27 -24.62 6.86
CA LYS A 318 -8.57 -23.38 7.24
C LYS A 318 -9.40 -22.44 8.10
N ASN A 319 -10.68 -22.76 8.30
CA ASN A 319 -11.65 -21.91 9.00
C ASN A 319 -11.70 -20.46 8.45
N SER A 320 -11.46 -20.29 7.15
CA SER A 320 -11.47 -18.97 6.48
C SER A 320 -12.89 -18.53 6.14
N ASP A 321 -13.10 -17.21 6.04
CA ASP A 321 -14.38 -16.63 5.61
C ASP A 321 -14.48 -16.63 4.07
N PHE A 322 -13.34 -16.43 3.40
CA PHE A 322 -13.20 -16.51 1.95
C PHE A 322 -11.97 -17.32 1.58
N LEU A 323 -12.06 -18.04 0.46
CA LEU A 323 -10.93 -18.77 -0.13
C LEU A 323 -10.76 -18.35 -1.59
N VAL A 324 -9.57 -17.89 -1.94
CA VAL A 324 -9.15 -17.56 -3.29
C VAL A 324 -8.30 -18.70 -3.82
N ILE A 325 -8.79 -19.39 -4.84
CA ILE A 325 -8.13 -20.55 -5.45
C ILE A 325 -7.53 -20.13 -6.78
N ASN A 326 -6.26 -20.46 -6.99
CA ASN A 326 -5.60 -20.37 -8.28
C ASN A 326 -5.06 -21.75 -8.70
N ASN A 327 -5.30 -22.10 -9.97
CA ASN A 327 -4.74 -23.32 -10.56
C ASN A 327 -3.37 -23.01 -11.15
N ILE A 328 -2.33 -23.62 -10.61
CA ILE A 328 -0.94 -23.40 -11.06
C ILE A 328 -0.63 -24.02 -12.42
N ASN A 329 -1.50 -24.89 -12.95
CA ASN A 329 -1.38 -25.44 -14.29
C ASN A 329 -1.83 -24.43 -15.36
N ASP A 330 -2.72 -23.50 -15.01
CA ASP A 330 -3.24 -22.49 -15.95
C ASP A 330 -2.24 -21.33 -16.14
N ILE A 331 -1.47 -21.00 -15.10
CA ILE A 331 -0.58 -19.85 -15.10
C ILE A 331 0.70 -20.18 -14.33
N SER A 332 1.87 -19.94 -14.94
CA SER A 332 3.17 -20.18 -14.30
C SER A 332 3.42 -19.28 -13.09
N PHE A 333 4.15 -19.76 -12.09
CA PHE A 333 4.63 -18.95 -10.96
C PHE A 333 5.40 -17.71 -11.46
N GLY A 334 5.02 -16.53 -10.92
CA GLY A 334 5.67 -15.27 -11.29
C GLY A 334 5.06 -14.56 -12.50
N SER A 335 3.98 -15.07 -13.09
CA SER A 335 3.23 -14.38 -14.14
C SER A 335 2.65 -13.05 -13.63
N ASP A 336 2.48 -12.09 -14.53
CA ASP A 336 1.88 -10.78 -14.24
C ASP A 336 0.33 -10.81 -14.23
N THR A 337 -0.26 -11.90 -14.73
CA THR A 337 -1.70 -12.13 -14.68
C THR A 337 -2.03 -13.40 -13.93
N ASN A 338 -3.19 -13.45 -13.28
CA ASN A 338 -3.68 -14.65 -12.60
C ASN A 338 -5.18 -14.83 -12.85
N LYS A 339 -5.63 -16.10 -12.91
CA LYS A 339 -7.03 -16.48 -12.94
C LYS A 339 -7.37 -17.13 -11.61
N VAL A 340 -8.32 -16.56 -10.91
CA VAL A 340 -8.72 -17.02 -9.58
C VAL A 340 -10.21 -17.34 -9.51
N THR A 341 -10.55 -18.30 -8.66
CA THR A 341 -11.93 -18.56 -8.23
C THR A 341 -12.06 -18.17 -6.78
N ILE A 342 -13.06 -17.36 -6.44
CA ILE A 342 -13.33 -16.91 -5.08
C ILE A 342 -14.56 -17.61 -4.56
N ILE A 343 -14.46 -18.26 -3.41
CA ILE A 343 -15.57 -18.89 -2.70
C ILE A 343 -15.70 -18.28 -1.30
N ASN A 344 -16.94 -18.20 -0.82
CA ASN A 344 -17.23 -17.75 0.54
C ASN A 344 -17.79 -18.90 1.39
N LYS A 345 -17.57 -18.81 2.68
CA LYS A 345 -18.23 -19.69 3.64
C LYS A 345 -19.70 -19.30 3.70
N LYS A 346 -20.59 -20.23 3.31
CA LYS A 346 -22.05 -20.04 3.42
C LYS A 346 -22.51 -20.15 4.85
#